data_0caa46d3d17947f9fc22d9096ae101f4
#
_entry.id   0caa46d3d17947f9fc22d9096ae101f4
#
_cell.length_a   1.000
_cell.length_b   1.000
_cell.length_c   1.000
_cell.angle_alpha   90.00
_cell.angle_beta   90.00
_cell.angle_gamma   90.00
#
_symmetry.space_group_name_H-M   'P 1'
#
loop_
_entity.id
_entity.type
_entity.pdbx_description
1 polymer ?
#
loop_
_entity_poly.entity_id
_entity_poly.type
_entity_poly.pdbx_seq_one_letter_code
_entity_poly.pdbx_strand_id
1 'polypeptide(L)'
;MENVLIVDDEKNYPTIIGEILHEEGYTSLTASSGMEALDILRNESIDLVLTDVKMPGMSGIQLLEKIKEINPDIPVIIMTAYGSVEKAVEAMHKGAYTFILKPFENQALIAHIAKAISVYRIIQENRILRDAISSRYKFDNIIKLVP
;
A
#
# COMPACT_ATOMS: atom_id res chain seq x y z
N MET A 1 12.34 -4.70 8.12
CA MET A 1 11.14 -5.55 8.03
C MET A 1 9.99 -4.71 7.51
N GLU A 2 9.31 -5.19 6.52
CA GLU A 2 8.22 -4.42 5.89
C GLU A 2 6.94 -4.49 6.70
N ASN A 3 6.24 -3.37 6.76
CA ASN A 3 4.98 -3.23 7.48
C ASN A 3 3.80 -3.23 6.51
N VAL A 4 2.88 -4.16 6.70
CA VAL A 4 1.65 -4.28 5.91
C VAL A 4 0.48 -3.86 6.78
N LEU A 5 -0.31 -2.90 6.31
CA LEU A 5 -1.53 -2.50 6.99
C LEU A 5 -2.72 -3.25 6.39
N ILE A 6 -3.42 -4.00 7.21
CA ILE A 6 -4.59 -4.78 6.81
C ILE A 6 -5.84 -4.04 7.32
N VAL A 7 -6.72 -3.66 6.40
CA VAL A 7 -7.93 -2.91 6.72
C VAL A 7 -9.15 -3.73 6.36
N ASP A 8 -9.90 -4.14 7.38
CA ASP A 8 -11.11 -4.94 7.21
C ASP A 8 -11.95 -4.79 8.48
N ASP A 9 -13.25 -4.58 8.32
CA ASP A 9 -14.17 -4.48 9.45
C ASP A 9 -14.54 -5.85 10.06
N GLU A 10 -14.26 -6.93 9.34
CA GLU A 10 -14.41 -8.30 9.86
C GLU A 10 -13.11 -8.75 10.52
N LYS A 11 -13.16 -9.17 11.76
CA LYS A 11 -11.96 -9.53 12.54
C LYS A 11 -11.24 -10.79 12.06
N ASN A 12 -11.95 -11.69 11.38
CA ASN A 12 -11.40 -12.98 10.99
C ASN A 12 -10.32 -12.86 9.91
N TYR A 13 -10.54 -12.06 8.87
CA TYR A 13 -9.58 -11.90 7.79
C TYR A 13 -8.27 -11.26 8.24
N PRO A 14 -8.28 -10.14 8.99
CA PRO A 14 -7.02 -9.56 9.45
C PRO A 14 -6.18 -10.51 10.30
N THR A 15 -6.82 -11.31 11.14
CA THR A 15 -6.10 -12.29 11.99
C THR A 15 -5.43 -13.35 11.13
N ILE A 16 -6.15 -13.95 10.19
CA ILE A 16 -5.63 -15.01 9.31
C ILE A 16 -4.52 -14.45 8.42
N ILE A 17 -4.75 -13.30 7.80
CA ILE A 17 -3.77 -12.65 6.92
C ILE A 17 -2.52 -12.28 7.70
N GLY A 18 -2.68 -11.76 8.92
CA GLY A 18 -1.56 -11.40 9.79
C GLY A 18 -0.67 -12.60 10.11
N GLU A 19 -1.27 -13.76 10.37
CA GLU A 19 -0.52 -15.00 10.61
C GLU A 19 0.26 -15.43 9.37
N ILE A 20 -0.37 -15.37 8.19
CA ILE A 20 0.27 -15.71 6.92
C ILE A 20 1.47 -14.81 6.68
N LEU A 21 1.30 -13.50 6.87
CA LEU A 21 2.35 -12.51 6.66
C LEU A 21 3.49 -12.67 7.66
N HIS A 22 3.18 -12.98 8.91
CA HIS A 22 4.19 -13.21 9.93
C HIS A 22 5.11 -14.38 9.56
N GLU A 23 4.54 -15.47 9.04
CA GLU A 23 5.33 -16.63 8.58
C GLU A 23 6.26 -16.25 7.43
N GLU A 24 5.88 -15.27 6.61
CA GLU A 24 6.70 -14.81 5.49
C GLU A 24 7.69 -13.69 5.87
N GLY A 25 7.76 -13.33 7.14
CA GLY A 25 8.71 -12.35 7.64
C GLY A 25 8.23 -10.91 7.58
N TYR A 26 6.95 -10.66 7.34
CA TYR A 26 6.36 -9.32 7.37
C TYR A 26 5.81 -8.98 8.75
N THR A 27 5.78 -7.70 9.05
CA THR A 27 5.05 -7.19 10.21
C THR A 27 3.69 -6.70 9.73
N SER A 28 2.63 -7.02 10.44
CA SER A 28 1.29 -6.55 10.10
C SER A 28 0.71 -5.65 11.19
N LEU A 29 -0.02 -4.64 10.75
CA LEU A 29 -0.85 -3.78 11.58
C LEU A 29 -2.28 -3.92 11.05
N THR A 30 -3.26 -3.82 11.92
CA THR A 30 -4.65 -3.98 11.53
C THR A 30 -5.45 -2.73 11.85
N ALA A 31 -6.40 -2.42 10.97
CA ALA A 31 -7.38 -1.36 11.18
C ALA A 31 -8.77 -1.91 10.85
N SER A 32 -9.76 -1.53 11.63
CA SER A 32 -11.14 -1.98 11.43
C SER A 32 -11.99 -0.99 10.62
N SER A 33 -11.41 0.14 10.24
CA SER A 33 -12.09 1.17 9.45
C SER A 33 -11.08 1.98 8.66
N GLY A 34 -11.58 2.71 7.66
CA GLY A 34 -10.75 3.63 6.88
C GLY A 34 -10.16 4.76 7.72
N MET A 35 -10.92 5.29 8.66
CA MET A 35 -10.43 6.35 9.55
C MET A 35 -9.28 5.87 10.43
N GLU A 36 -9.41 4.68 11.01
CA GLU A 36 -8.33 4.09 11.80
C GLU A 36 -7.09 3.84 10.93
N ALA A 37 -7.29 3.36 9.70
CA ALA A 37 -6.20 3.14 8.76
C ALA A 37 -5.44 4.44 8.47
N LEU A 38 -6.16 5.54 8.26
CA LEU A 38 -5.53 6.85 8.00
C LEU A 38 -4.72 7.33 9.20
N ASP A 39 -5.20 7.10 10.41
CA ASP A 39 -4.46 7.44 11.62
C ASP A 39 -3.17 6.65 11.73
N ILE A 40 -3.21 5.35 11.43
CA ILE A 40 -2.02 4.49 11.42
C ILE A 40 -1.03 4.97 10.36
N LEU A 41 -1.50 5.32 9.17
CA LEU A 41 -0.64 5.81 8.09
C LEU A 41 0.06 7.13 8.43
N ARG A 42 -0.53 7.97 9.27
CA ARG A 42 0.09 9.22 9.73
C ARG A 42 1.17 8.99 10.78
N ASN A 43 1.04 7.93 11.57
CA ASN A 43 1.90 7.70 12.73
C ASN A 43 2.92 6.58 12.54
N GLU A 44 2.69 5.68 11.61
CA GLU A 44 3.54 4.52 11.37
C GLU A 44 4.05 4.49 9.92
N SER A 45 5.20 3.88 9.74
CA SER A 45 5.75 3.66 8.41
C SER A 45 5.12 2.40 7.81
N ILE A 46 4.33 2.57 6.76
CA ILE A 46 3.60 1.49 6.09
C ILE A 46 4.14 1.32 4.68
N ASP A 47 4.43 0.09 4.31
CA ASP A 47 4.99 -0.25 3.00
C ASP A 47 3.95 -0.77 2.01
N LEU A 48 2.80 -1.23 2.51
CA LEU A 48 1.71 -1.73 1.69
C LEU A 48 0.41 -1.69 2.48
N VAL A 49 -0.68 -1.35 1.80
CA VAL A 49 -2.03 -1.41 2.37
C VAL A 49 -2.84 -2.48 1.66
N LEU A 50 -3.46 -3.34 2.45
CA LEU A 50 -4.37 -4.38 1.97
C LEU A 50 -5.73 -4.08 2.58
N THR A 51 -6.71 -3.68 1.76
CA THR A 51 -8.01 -3.23 2.26
C THR A 51 -9.19 -3.91 1.59
N ASP A 52 -10.22 -4.21 2.38
CA ASP A 52 -11.51 -4.62 1.86
C ASP A 52 -12.19 -3.42 1.17
N VAL A 53 -13.05 -3.70 0.20
CA VAL A 53 -13.85 -2.68 -0.48
C VAL A 53 -15.02 -2.23 0.37
N LYS A 54 -15.77 -3.19 0.90
CA LYS A 54 -17.00 -2.91 1.65
C LYS A 54 -16.73 -2.77 3.13
N MET A 55 -16.79 -1.54 3.61
CA MET A 55 -16.65 -1.23 5.03
C MET A 55 -17.67 -0.15 5.41
N PRO A 56 -18.24 -0.19 6.62
CA PRO A 56 -19.12 0.89 7.09
C PRO A 56 -18.38 2.23 7.10
N GLY A 57 -19.08 3.29 6.73
CA GLY A 57 -18.50 4.62 6.66
C GLY A 57 -17.65 4.80 5.42
N MET A 58 -16.35 4.84 5.58
CA MET A 58 -15.42 4.97 4.44
C MET A 58 -15.22 3.61 3.76
N SER A 59 -15.49 3.54 2.46
CA SER A 59 -15.22 2.33 1.68
C SER A 59 -13.72 2.18 1.40
N GLY A 60 -13.31 0.97 0.98
CA GLY A 60 -11.92 0.73 0.59
C GLY A 60 -11.48 1.58 -0.60
N ILE A 61 -12.39 1.93 -1.51
CA ILE A 61 -12.09 2.79 -2.64
C ILE A 61 -11.89 4.23 -2.18
N GLN A 62 -12.71 4.72 -1.27
CA GLN A 62 -12.52 6.04 -0.68
C GLN A 62 -11.20 6.12 0.10
N LEU A 63 -10.87 5.06 0.83
CA LEU A 63 -9.59 4.95 1.53
C LEU A 63 -8.43 5.00 0.53
N LEU A 64 -8.52 4.27 -0.57
CA LEU A 64 -7.51 4.29 -1.64
C LEU A 64 -7.28 5.71 -2.15
N GLU A 65 -8.34 6.46 -2.42
CA GLU A 65 -8.21 7.85 -2.88
C GLU A 65 -7.48 8.72 -1.86
N LYS A 66 -7.81 8.55 -0.57
CA LYS A 66 -7.15 9.28 0.52
C LYS A 66 -5.68 8.91 0.65
N ILE A 67 -5.36 7.62 0.53
CA ILE A 67 -3.97 7.16 0.60
C ILE A 67 -3.15 7.76 -0.55
N LYS A 68 -3.70 7.81 -1.75
CA LYS A 68 -3.02 8.39 -2.91
C LYS A 68 -2.76 9.88 -2.76
N GLU A 69 -3.60 10.60 -2.02
CA GLU A 69 -3.35 11.99 -1.69
C GLU A 69 -2.20 12.16 -0.69
N ILE A 70 -2.09 11.23 0.27
CA ILE A 70 -1.05 11.28 1.32
C ILE A 70 0.30 10.81 0.78
N ASN A 71 0.31 9.66 0.12
CA ASN A 71 1.53 9.09 -0.47
C ASN A 71 1.14 8.25 -1.68
N PRO A 72 1.28 8.80 -2.90
CA PRO A 72 0.88 8.09 -4.12
C PRO A 72 1.70 6.84 -4.41
N ASP A 73 2.82 6.64 -3.75
CA ASP A 73 3.71 5.49 -4.01
C ASP A 73 3.37 4.25 -3.22
N ILE A 74 2.66 4.39 -2.08
CA ILE A 74 2.28 3.22 -1.28
C ILE A 74 1.34 2.34 -2.12
N PRO A 75 1.71 1.07 -2.37
CA PRO A 75 0.82 0.17 -3.09
C PRO A 75 -0.38 -0.19 -2.24
N VAL A 76 -1.56 -0.17 -2.86
CA VAL A 76 -2.81 -0.57 -2.24
C VAL A 76 -3.37 -1.75 -2.99
N ILE A 77 -3.56 -2.85 -2.29
CA ILE A 77 -4.20 -4.05 -2.82
C ILE A 77 -5.63 -4.10 -2.27
N ILE A 78 -6.59 -4.23 -3.17
CA ILE A 78 -8.00 -4.31 -2.81
C ILE A 78 -8.42 -5.76 -2.67
N MET A 79 -9.07 -6.08 -1.56
CA MET A 79 -9.73 -7.37 -1.37
C MET A 79 -11.21 -7.18 -1.66
N THR A 80 -11.77 -8.01 -2.50
CA THR A 80 -13.18 -7.91 -2.86
C THR A 80 -13.84 -9.28 -2.93
N ALA A 81 -15.11 -9.34 -2.57
CA ALA A 81 -15.88 -10.58 -2.64
C ALA A 81 -16.11 -10.98 -4.09
N TYR A 82 -16.25 -12.28 -4.31
CA TYR A 82 -16.60 -12.83 -5.62
C TYR A 82 -17.89 -12.18 -6.15
N GLY A 83 -17.83 -11.70 -7.39
CA GLY A 83 -18.97 -11.00 -8.01
C GLY A 83 -18.88 -9.47 -7.96
N SER A 84 -17.90 -8.91 -7.27
CA SER A 84 -17.69 -7.45 -7.17
C SER A 84 -16.63 -6.92 -8.16
N VAL A 85 -16.61 -7.46 -9.37
CA VAL A 85 -15.61 -7.11 -10.40
C VAL A 85 -15.66 -5.63 -10.77
N GLU A 86 -16.85 -5.03 -10.81
CA GLU A 86 -17.01 -3.61 -11.11
C GLU A 86 -16.26 -2.73 -10.11
N LYS A 87 -16.32 -3.07 -8.83
CA LYS A 87 -15.61 -2.34 -7.78
C LYS A 87 -14.11 -2.52 -7.90
N ALA A 88 -13.65 -3.70 -8.29
CA ALA A 88 -12.23 -3.94 -8.54
C ALA A 88 -11.72 -3.11 -9.71
N VAL A 89 -12.48 -3.02 -10.79
CA VAL A 89 -12.14 -2.20 -11.96
C VAL A 89 -12.09 -0.71 -11.57
N GLU A 90 -13.07 -0.24 -10.81
CA GLU A 90 -13.09 1.13 -10.30
C GLU A 90 -11.83 1.43 -9.48
N ALA A 91 -11.45 0.51 -8.59
CA ALA A 91 -10.25 0.66 -7.78
C ALA A 91 -8.98 0.75 -8.64
N MET A 92 -8.88 -0.08 -9.67
CA MET A 92 -7.73 -0.05 -10.58
C MET A 92 -7.63 1.30 -11.29
N HIS A 93 -8.75 1.88 -11.74
CA HIS A 93 -8.77 3.22 -12.34
C HIS A 93 -8.35 4.31 -11.36
N LYS A 94 -8.55 4.10 -10.08
CA LYS A 94 -8.20 5.06 -9.03
C LYS A 94 -6.79 4.85 -8.44
N GLY A 95 -6.05 3.93 -9.01
CA GLY A 95 -4.64 3.75 -8.68
C GLY A 95 -4.30 2.58 -7.76
N ALA A 96 -5.22 1.63 -7.57
CA ALA A 96 -4.89 0.41 -6.86
C ALA A 96 -3.80 -0.36 -7.60
N TYR A 97 -2.90 -1.00 -6.86
CA TYR A 97 -1.85 -1.81 -7.46
C TYR A 97 -2.44 -3.05 -8.12
N THR A 98 -3.28 -3.76 -7.40
CA THR A 98 -4.04 -4.90 -7.92
C THR A 98 -5.22 -5.19 -6.99
N PHE A 99 -5.99 -6.20 -7.32
CA PHE A 99 -7.06 -6.68 -6.45
C PHE A 99 -6.98 -8.19 -6.28
N ILE A 100 -7.54 -8.70 -5.20
CA ILE A 100 -7.60 -10.13 -4.89
C ILE A 100 -9.04 -10.47 -4.56
N LEU A 101 -9.57 -11.54 -5.15
CA LEU A 101 -10.92 -12.02 -4.89
C LEU A 101 -10.95 -12.90 -3.64
N LYS A 102 -11.92 -12.66 -2.77
CA LYS A 102 -12.18 -13.52 -1.62
C LYS A 102 -13.13 -14.66 -2.03
N PRO A 103 -12.90 -15.90 -1.60
CA PRO A 103 -11.75 -16.39 -0.88
C PRO A 103 -10.51 -16.50 -1.78
N PHE A 104 -9.34 -16.29 -1.23
CA PHE A 104 -8.08 -16.35 -1.97
C PHE A 104 -7.18 -17.48 -1.45
N GLU A 105 -6.26 -17.92 -2.31
CA GLU A 105 -5.21 -18.83 -1.91
C GLU A 105 -4.06 -18.08 -1.23
N ASN A 106 -3.49 -18.65 -0.18
CA ASN A 106 -2.42 -18.03 0.58
C ASN A 106 -1.21 -17.69 -0.30
N GLN A 107 -0.85 -18.59 -1.21
CA GLN A 107 0.29 -18.35 -2.10
C GLN A 107 0.05 -17.21 -3.08
N ALA A 108 -1.19 -17.06 -3.58
CA ALA A 108 -1.55 -15.94 -4.44
C ALA A 108 -1.44 -14.60 -3.69
N LEU A 109 -1.94 -14.56 -2.46
CA LEU A 109 -1.83 -13.38 -1.61
C LEU A 109 -0.37 -12.99 -1.37
N ILE A 110 0.45 -13.95 -0.98
CA ILE A 110 1.88 -13.75 -0.70
C ILE A 110 2.59 -13.22 -1.96
N ALA A 111 2.32 -13.83 -3.12
CA ALA A 111 2.94 -13.42 -4.38
C ALA A 111 2.61 -11.97 -4.75
N HIS A 112 1.34 -11.57 -4.60
CA HIS A 112 0.92 -10.19 -4.88
C HIS A 112 1.58 -9.20 -3.92
N ILE A 113 1.65 -9.54 -2.64
CA ILE A 113 2.27 -8.68 -1.63
C ILE A 113 3.77 -8.54 -1.90
N ALA A 114 4.46 -9.63 -2.15
CA ALA A 114 5.91 -9.61 -2.41
C ALA A 114 6.24 -8.75 -3.63
N LYS A 115 5.47 -8.89 -4.70
CA LYS A 115 5.67 -8.11 -5.92
C LYS A 115 5.41 -6.61 -5.68
N ALA A 116 4.32 -6.28 -5.01
CA ALA A 116 3.97 -4.90 -4.72
C ALA A 116 5.03 -4.21 -3.86
N ILE A 117 5.53 -4.89 -2.84
CA ILE A 117 6.59 -4.36 -1.98
C ILE A 117 7.90 -4.16 -2.76
N SER A 118 8.25 -5.10 -3.65
CA SER A 118 9.43 -4.96 -4.50
C SER A 118 9.33 -3.72 -5.39
N VAL A 119 8.18 -3.48 -6.00
CA VAL A 119 7.94 -2.29 -6.84
C VAL A 119 8.05 -1.03 -5.99
N TYR A 120 7.47 -1.01 -4.80
CA TYR A 120 7.53 0.13 -3.90
C TYR A 120 8.98 0.47 -3.52
N ARG A 121 9.79 -0.55 -3.20
CA ARG A 121 11.21 -0.35 -2.89
C ARG A 121 11.98 0.25 -4.06
N ILE A 122 11.73 -0.23 -5.27
CA ILE A 122 12.37 0.30 -6.47
C ILE A 122 12.02 1.77 -6.65
N ILE A 123 10.76 2.15 -6.46
CA ILE A 123 10.32 3.53 -6.56
C ILE A 123 11.00 4.40 -5.51
N GLN A 124 11.09 3.93 -4.26
CA GLN A 124 11.74 4.65 -3.17
C GLN A 124 13.23 4.83 -3.44
N GLU A 125 13.93 3.81 -3.89
CA GLU A 125 15.34 3.88 -4.24
C GLU A 125 15.57 4.86 -5.39
N ASN A 126 14.74 4.83 -6.42
CA ASN A 126 14.82 5.77 -7.54
C ASN A 126 14.65 7.22 -7.10
N ARG A 127 13.72 7.49 -6.20
CA ARG A 127 13.53 8.84 -5.65
C ARG A 127 14.74 9.32 -4.88
N ILE A 128 15.28 8.48 -4.03
CA ILE A 128 16.48 8.80 -3.25
C ILE A 128 17.65 9.13 -4.20
N LEU A 129 17.85 8.31 -5.23
CA LEU A 129 18.90 8.53 -6.23
C LEU A 129 18.69 9.79 -7.04
N ARG A 130 17.47 10.07 -7.46
CA ARG A 130 17.13 11.30 -8.21
C ARG A 130 17.38 12.54 -7.37
N ASP A 131 16.97 12.52 -6.10
CA ASP A 131 17.19 13.63 -5.19
C ASP A 131 18.68 13.87 -4.95
N ALA A 132 19.45 12.80 -4.78
CA ALA A 132 20.90 12.90 -4.63
C ALA A 132 21.58 13.48 -5.88
N ILE A 133 21.19 13.01 -7.07
CA ILE A 133 21.72 13.52 -8.34
C ILE A 133 21.32 14.99 -8.55
N SER A 134 20.06 15.33 -8.30
CA SER A 134 19.57 16.69 -8.43
C SER A 134 20.28 17.65 -7.51
N SER A 135 20.51 17.28 -6.26
CA SER A 135 21.24 18.08 -5.29
C SER A 135 22.69 18.27 -5.71
N ARG A 136 23.33 17.22 -6.19
CA ARG A 136 24.70 17.27 -6.68
C ARG A 136 24.82 18.17 -7.91
N TYR A 137 23.89 18.07 -8.84
CA TYR A 137 23.86 18.90 -10.03
C TYR A 137 23.71 20.38 -9.68
N LYS A 138 22.83 20.71 -8.77
CA LYS A 138 22.64 22.09 -8.29
C LYS A 138 23.90 22.63 -7.63
N PHE A 139 24.56 21.84 -6.83
CA PHE A 139 25.80 22.20 -6.18
C PHE A 139 26.91 22.47 -7.19
N ASP A 140 27.10 21.61 -8.17
CA ASP A 140 28.10 21.77 -9.24
C ASP A 140 27.83 23.02 -10.06
N ASN A 141 26.59 23.34 -10.37
CA ASN A 141 26.21 24.57 -11.07
C ASN A 141 26.53 25.82 -10.26
N ILE A 142 26.32 25.80 -8.96
CA ILE A 142 26.66 26.92 -8.08
C ILE A 142 28.17 27.15 -8.08
N ILE A 143 28.97 26.11 -8.00
CA ILE A 143 30.43 26.19 -8.03
C ILE A 143 30.91 26.77 -9.35
N LYS A 144 30.31 26.39 -10.50
CA LYS A 144 30.68 26.91 -11.81
C LYS A 144 30.37 28.40 -11.99
N LEU A 145 29.47 28.94 -11.22
CA LEU A 145 29.10 30.36 -11.28
C LEU A 145 30.02 31.27 -10.44
N VAL A 146 30.86 30.68 -9.59
CA VAL A 146 31.84 31.41 -8.79
C VAL A 146 33.08 31.62 -9.65
N PRO A 147 33.49 32.89 -9.90
CA PRO A 147 34.69 33.19 -10.69
C PRO A 147 35.99 32.73 -10.02
#